data_b66b55aca79516b0e489621af3be72db
#
_entry.id   b66b55aca79516b0e489621af3be72db
#
_cell.length_a   1.000
_cell.length_b   1.000
_cell.length_c   1.000
_cell.angle_alpha   90.00
_cell.angle_beta   90.00
_cell.angle_gamma   90.00
#
_symmetry.space_group_name_H-M   'P 1'
#
loop_
_entity.id
_entity.type
_entity.pdbx_description
1 polymer ?
#
loop_
_entity_poly.entity_id
_entity_poly.type
_entity_poly.pdbx_seq_one_letter_code
_entity_poly.pdbx_strand_id
1 'polypeptide(L)'
;MAQGKRISADIDSDALQAIKDIGAAAKQARLEAGEGQAAAAARLGVHVQTIARIEAGEPGVAIGHVMGLLALYGLATKLSPGSLPED
;
A
#
# COMPACT_ATOMS: atom_id res chain seq x y z
N MET A 1 26.30 -11.52 -4.40
CA MET A 1 25.31 -11.78 -4.44
C MET A 1 24.25 -10.92 -4.61
N ALA A 2 23.52 -10.92 -5.21
CA ALA A 2 22.51 -10.04 -5.56
C ALA A 2 21.29 -10.22 -4.76
N GLN A 3 21.51 -10.27 -3.48
CA GLN A 3 20.43 -10.53 -2.66
C GLN A 3 19.42 -9.48 -2.64
N GLY A 4 19.76 -8.25 -2.78
CA GLY A 4 18.80 -7.18 -2.71
C GLY A 4 17.77 -7.23 -3.81
N LYS A 5 18.06 -7.95 -4.88
CA LYS A 5 17.10 -8.04 -5.92
C LYS A 5 16.10 -9.10 -5.72
N ARG A 6 16.16 -9.81 -4.64
CA ARG A 6 15.31 -10.95 -4.40
C ARG A 6 14.41 -10.73 -3.22
N ILE A 7 14.02 -9.48 -3.01
CA ILE A 7 13.15 -9.17 -1.89
C ILE A 7 11.90 -10.04 -1.91
N SER A 8 11.27 -10.18 -3.07
CA SER A 8 10.07 -10.98 -3.14
C SER A 8 10.31 -12.43 -2.80
N ALA A 9 11.46 -12.95 -3.21
CA ALA A 9 11.76 -14.35 -2.96
C ALA A 9 12.08 -14.61 -1.51
N ASP A 10 12.52 -13.57 -0.79
CA ASP A 10 12.91 -13.74 0.59
C ASP A 10 11.79 -13.46 1.58
N ILE A 11 10.64 -13.00 1.11
CA ILE A 11 9.56 -12.65 2.00
C ILE A 11 8.62 -13.84 2.15
N ASP A 12 8.21 -14.10 3.37
CA ASP A 12 7.26 -15.14 3.67
C ASP A 12 5.99 -14.99 2.82
N SER A 13 5.45 -16.10 2.36
CA SER A 13 4.30 -16.05 1.46
C SER A 13 3.08 -15.41 2.10
N ASP A 14 2.90 -15.58 3.40
CA ASP A 14 1.77 -14.93 4.07
C ASP A 14 1.97 -13.43 4.10
N ALA A 15 3.20 -12.98 4.28
CA ALA A 15 3.50 -11.55 4.26
C ALA A 15 3.28 -10.97 2.87
N LEU A 16 3.70 -11.69 1.83
CA LEU A 16 3.43 -11.24 0.48
C LEU A 16 1.94 -11.14 0.20
N GLN A 17 1.17 -12.11 0.68
CA GLN A 17 -0.25 -12.06 0.47
C GLN A 17 -0.87 -10.87 1.20
N ALA A 18 -0.39 -10.56 2.40
CA ALA A 18 -0.88 -9.40 3.13
C ALA A 18 -0.59 -8.11 2.38
N ILE A 19 0.59 -8.01 1.77
CA ILE A 19 0.94 -6.83 0.97
C ILE A 19 0.00 -6.70 -0.23
N LYS A 20 -0.31 -7.82 -0.88
CA LYS A 20 -1.23 -7.80 -2.01
C LYS A 20 -2.63 -7.41 -1.57
N ASP A 21 -3.04 -7.88 -0.40
CA ASP A 21 -4.36 -7.54 0.13
C ASP A 21 -4.45 -6.05 0.43
N ILE A 22 -3.38 -5.49 0.98
CA ILE A 22 -3.33 -4.05 1.24
C ILE A 22 -3.45 -3.27 -0.07
N GLY A 23 -2.72 -3.70 -1.09
CA GLY A 23 -2.78 -3.04 -2.39
C GLY A 23 -4.17 -3.12 -2.99
N ALA A 24 -4.81 -4.27 -2.89
CA ALA A 24 -6.16 -4.46 -3.42
C ALA A 24 -7.16 -3.59 -2.67
N ALA A 25 -7.02 -3.48 -1.35
CA ALA A 25 -7.91 -2.64 -0.56
C ALA A 25 -7.77 -1.17 -0.94
N ALA A 26 -6.53 -0.72 -1.15
CA ALA A 26 -6.29 0.65 -1.57
C ALA A 26 -6.91 0.92 -2.93
N LYS A 27 -6.76 -0.01 -3.86
CA LYS A 27 -7.32 0.16 -5.18
C LYS A 27 -8.85 0.22 -5.12
N GLN A 28 -9.45 -0.66 -4.35
CA GLN A 28 -10.89 -0.69 -4.22
C GLN A 28 -11.41 0.62 -3.63
N ALA A 29 -10.76 1.13 -2.59
CA ALA A 29 -11.18 2.37 -1.96
C ALA A 29 -11.04 3.54 -2.93
N ARG A 30 -9.97 3.56 -3.71
CA ARG A 30 -9.74 4.61 -4.70
C ARG A 30 -10.86 4.59 -5.75
N LEU A 31 -11.19 3.41 -6.25
CA LEU A 31 -12.23 3.27 -7.24
C LEU A 31 -13.60 3.69 -6.69
N GLU A 32 -13.85 3.34 -5.44
CA GLU A 32 -15.10 3.74 -4.80
C GLU A 32 -15.18 5.24 -4.61
N ALA A 33 -14.03 5.89 -4.46
CA ALA A 33 -13.98 7.34 -4.37
C ALA A 33 -14.08 8.01 -5.74
N GLY A 34 -14.11 7.23 -6.82
CA GLY A 34 -14.21 7.78 -8.17
C GLY A 34 -12.92 8.40 -8.66
N GLU A 35 -11.78 7.99 -8.13
CA GLU A 35 -10.52 8.59 -8.49
C GLU A 35 -9.65 7.66 -9.31
N GLY A 36 -8.90 8.23 -10.27
CA GLY A 36 -7.93 7.47 -11.01
C GLY A 36 -6.61 7.43 -10.25
N GLN A 37 -5.67 6.62 -10.75
CA GLN A 37 -4.36 6.53 -10.12
C GLN A 37 -3.62 7.86 -10.16
N ALA A 38 -3.79 8.64 -11.23
CA ALA A 38 -3.11 9.92 -11.32
C ALA A 38 -3.60 10.89 -10.25
N ALA A 39 -4.90 10.86 -9.94
CA ALA A 39 -5.45 11.73 -8.90
C ALA A 39 -4.87 11.33 -7.54
N ALA A 40 -4.81 10.04 -7.26
CA ALA A 40 -4.24 9.58 -6.00
C ALA A 40 -2.76 9.97 -5.91
N ALA A 41 -2.03 9.84 -7.01
CA ALA A 41 -0.62 10.19 -7.03
C ALA A 41 -0.42 11.67 -6.74
N ALA A 42 -1.24 12.51 -7.34
CA ALA A 42 -1.14 13.95 -7.11
C ALA A 42 -1.41 14.29 -5.64
N ARG A 43 -2.41 13.65 -5.06
CA ARG A 43 -2.76 13.91 -3.67
C ARG A 43 -1.67 13.45 -2.72
N LEU A 44 -1.02 12.34 -3.04
CA LEU A 44 0.02 11.81 -2.17
C LEU A 44 1.37 12.46 -2.44
N GLY A 45 1.53 13.09 -3.59
CA GLY A 45 2.79 13.73 -3.95
C GLY A 45 3.81 12.74 -4.46
N VAL A 46 3.39 11.71 -5.17
CA VAL A 46 4.29 10.70 -5.72
C VAL A 46 3.99 10.52 -7.20
N HIS A 47 4.84 9.77 -7.87
CA HIS A 47 4.59 9.42 -9.26
C HIS A 47 3.46 8.40 -9.35
N VAL A 48 2.74 8.43 -10.47
CA VAL A 48 1.63 7.50 -10.66
C VAL A 48 2.10 6.06 -10.62
N GLN A 49 3.34 5.80 -11.04
CA GLN A 49 3.86 4.44 -10.97
C GLN A 49 3.96 3.93 -9.56
N THR A 50 4.21 4.80 -8.59
CA THR A 50 4.24 4.38 -7.19
C THR A 50 2.87 3.85 -6.78
N ILE A 51 1.80 4.55 -7.19
CA ILE A 51 0.45 4.09 -6.88
C ILE A 51 0.21 2.72 -7.51
N ALA A 52 0.59 2.57 -8.79
CA ALA A 52 0.38 1.31 -9.48
C ALA A 52 1.11 0.16 -8.80
N ARG A 53 2.32 0.40 -8.32
CA ARG A 53 3.09 -0.64 -7.63
C ARG A 53 2.47 -1.04 -6.32
N ILE A 54 1.99 -0.05 -5.56
CA ILE A 54 1.33 -0.36 -4.29
C ILE A 54 0.10 -1.21 -4.55
N GLU A 55 -0.71 -0.83 -5.54
CA GLU A 55 -1.95 -1.55 -5.82
C GLU A 55 -1.67 -2.94 -6.38
N ALA A 56 -0.53 -3.12 -7.02
CA ALA A 56 -0.15 -4.44 -7.51
C ALA A 56 0.42 -5.34 -6.41
N GLY A 57 0.64 -4.80 -5.22
CA GLY A 57 1.17 -5.58 -4.12
C GLY A 57 2.65 -5.82 -4.18
N GLU A 58 3.42 -4.87 -4.73
CA GLU A 58 4.86 -5.01 -4.80
C GLU A 58 5.49 -4.74 -3.44
N PRO A 59 6.32 -5.64 -2.94
CA PRO A 59 6.88 -5.48 -1.61
C PRO A 59 7.99 -4.45 -1.49
N GLY A 60 8.52 -3.99 -2.60
CA GLY A 60 9.65 -3.06 -2.56
C GLY A 60 9.27 -1.60 -2.44
N VAL A 61 8.00 -1.26 -2.23
CA VAL A 61 7.59 0.12 -2.11
C VAL A 61 7.78 0.60 -0.70
N ALA A 62 8.25 1.83 -0.54
CA ALA A 62 8.46 2.39 0.80
C ALA A 62 7.19 2.37 1.61
N ILE A 63 7.29 1.92 2.85
CA ILE A 63 6.13 1.79 3.72
C ILE A 63 5.45 3.14 3.93
N GLY A 64 6.21 4.22 3.95
CA GLY A 64 5.61 5.54 4.12
C GLY A 64 4.65 5.88 2.99
N HIS A 65 4.99 5.50 1.76
CA HIS A 65 4.09 5.73 0.64
C HIS A 65 2.87 4.83 0.72
N VAL A 66 3.06 3.59 1.14
CA VAL A 66 1.95 2.66 1.30
C VAL A 66 0.96 3.19 2.31
N MET A 67 1.47 3.57 3.48
CA MET A 67 0.60 4.06 4.54
C MET A 67 -0.04 5.39 4.16
N GLY A 68 0.70 6.24 3.44
CA GLY A 68 0.14 7.48 2.95
C GLY A 68 -1.04 7.26 2.02
N LEU A 69 -0.91 6.29 1.12
CA LEU A 69 -2.01 5.98 0.22
C LEU A 69 -3.23 5.47 0.99
N LEU A 70 -3.00 4.59 1.96
CA LEU A 70 -4.10 4.09 2.78
C LEU A 70 -4.77 5.24 3.53
N ALA A 71 -3.98 6.19 4.01
CA ALA A 71 -4.54 7.32 4.75
C ALA A 71 -5.43 8.21 3.88
N LEU A 72 -5.12 8.33 2.58
CA LEU A 72 -5.96 9.13 1.70
C LEU A 72 -7.40 8.65 1.71
N TYR A 73 -7.62 7.37 1.91
CA TYR A 73 -8.94 6.77 1.83
C TYR A 73 -9.43 6.26 3.18
N GLY A 74 -8.79 6.72 4.25
CA GLY A 74 -9.23 6.39 5.59
C GLY A 74 -8.91 4.99 6.05
N LEU A 75 -8.05 4.29 5.34
CA LEU A 75 -7.74 2.91 5.69
C LEU A 75 -6.61 2.78 6.70
N ALA A 76 -5.74 3.76 6.78
CA ALA A 76 -4.58 3.66 7.68
C ALA A 76 -4.99 3.60 9.14
N THR A 77 -6.09 4.24 9.49
CA THR A 77 -6.51 4.27 10.89
C THR A 77 -6.90 2.90 11.40
N LYS A 78 -7.23 2.00 10.49
CA LYS A 78 -7.62 0.66 10.92
C LYS A 78 -6.44 -0.17 11.37
N LEU A 79 -5.23 0.28 11.02
CA LEU A 79 -4.03 -0.42 11.39
C LEU A 79 -3.24 0.31 12.46
N SER A 80 -3.70 1.49 12.86
CA SER A 80 -2.94 2.27 13.80
C SER A 80 -3.14 1.75 15.21
N PRO A 81 -2.15 1.89 16.08
CA PRO A 81 -2.30 1.47 17.47
C PRO A 81 -3.47 2.12 18.17
N GLY A 82 -3.83 3.33 17.77
CA GLY A 82 -4.94 4.01 18.39
C GLY A 82 -6.28 3.38 18.14
N SER A 83 -6.38 2.50 17.16
CA SER A 83 -7.63 1.83 16.87
C SER A 83 -7.73 0.49 17.58
N LEU A 84 -6.72 0.10 18.34
CA LEU A 84 -6.76 -1.16 19.07
C LEU A 84 -7.37 -0.96 20.43
N PRO A 85 -7.96 -1.99 21.00
CA PRO A 85 -8.53 -1.90 22.34
C PRO A 85 -7.43 -1.57 23.31
N GLU A 86 -7.79 -0.77 24.27
CA GLU A 86 -6.81 -0.44 25.19
C GLU A 86 -6.70 -1.41 26.12
N ASP A 87 -6.74 -1.95 26.63
CA ASP A 87 -6.68 -2.83 27.55
C ASP A 87 -5.90 -3.27 27.94
#